data_16392f187a7bc39ba9c3c7b08a93cc74
#
_entry.id   16392f187a7bc39ba9c3c7b08a93cc74
#
_cell.length_a   1.000
_cell.length_b   1.000
_cell.length_c   1.000
_cell.angle_alpha   90.00
_cell.angle_beta   90.00
_cell.angle_gamma   90.00
#
_symmetry.space_group_name_H-M   'P 1'
#
loop_
_entity.id
_entity.type
_entity.pdbx_description
1 polymer ?
#
loop_
_entity_poly.entity_id
_entity_poly.type
_entity_poly.pdbx_seq_one_letter_code
_entity_poly.pdbx_strand_id
1 'polypeptide(L)'
;MKSTLLNLALLQFPLAWESPEDNICFFEKKITQAHSQNSQVDLWVLPEMWSTGFSMNLVKNARTIGANSLSFMIDLALKTQSAVAGSTVFEEDSKVFNRFFFVFPDGTYEYYDKRHTFSMAGESKVYQKGTTHSIIQFKGFKIFPQVCYDLRFPSWSRNTHDYDLLLYVANWPAPRIHAWDTLLKARAIENMSFCVGVNRLGLDPNGHEYPGHSAAYDCFGKEMLFSNQEGVHLVSLNKESLEIARVNFPFLKDRDTYNLIG
;
A
#
# COMPACT_ATOMS: atom_id res chain seq x y z
N MET A 1 -4.92 -9.79 28.35
CA MET A 1 -4.54 -8.71 27.41
C MET A 1 -5.63 -8.61 26.35
N LYS A 2 -6.11 -7.42 25.98
CA LYS A 2 -7.06 -7.30 24.86
C LYS A 2 -6.29 -7.63 23.58
N SER A 3 -6.76 -8.61 22.82
CA SER A 3 -6.21 -8.94 21.50
C SER A 3 -6.26 -7.68 20.63
N THR A 4 -5.11 -7.24 20.11
CA THR A 4 -5.02 -6.10 19.21
C THR A 4 -5.20 -6.61 17.79
N LEU A 5 -6.38 -6.40 17.24
CA LEU A 5 -6.72 -6.71 15.86
C LEU A 5 -6.63 -5.46 15.00
N LEU A 6 -6.18 -5.63 13.76
CA LEU A 6 -6.22 -4.64 12.71
C LEU A 6 -6.96 -5.23 11.51
N ASN A 7 -8.15 -4.68 11.21
CA ASN A 7 -9.02 -5.14 10.14
C ASN A 7 -8.79 -4.28 8.89
N LEU A 8 -8.26 -4.87 7.85
CA LEU A 8 -7.99 -4.19 6.57
C LEU A 8 -9.04 -4.56 5.54
N ALA A 9 -9.41 -3.59 4.73
CA ALA A 9 -10.20 -3.77 3.51
C ALA A 9 -9.33 -3.41 2.30
N LEU A 10 -8.97 -4.40 1.49
CA LEU A 10 -8.13 -4.27 0.31
C LEU A 10 -9.02 -4.01 -0.91
N LEU A 11 -8.82 -2.88 -1.57
CA LEU A 11 -9.65 -2.46 -2.70
C LEU A 11 -8.99 -2.87 -4.02
N GLN A 12 -9.42 -3.99 -4.58
CA GLN A 12 -8.92 -4.53 -5.83
C GLN A 12 -9.91 -4.27 -6.96
N PHE A 13 -9.69 -3.19 -7.71
CA PHE A 13 -10.59 -2.74 -8.78
C PHE A 13 -9.81 -2.26 -10.01
N PRO A 14 -10.46 -2.20 -11.19
CA PRO A 14 -9.95 -1.44 -12.32
C PRO A 14 -9.83 0.04 -11.96
N LEU A 15 -8.89 0.73 -12.60
CA LEU A 15 -8.72 2.18 -12.49
C LEU A 15 -9.07 2.83 -13.83
N ALA A 16 -9.89 3.89 -13.80
CA ALA A 16 -10.10 4.76 -14.95
C ALA A 16 -8.79 5.50 -15.24
N TRP A 17 -8.25 5.27 -16.44
CA TRP A 17 -6.94 5.81 -16.82
C TRP A 17 -6.99 7.33 -16.98
N GLU A 18 -6.09 8.01 -16.26
CA GLU A 18 -5.95 9.47 -16.29
C GLU A 18 -7.26 10.25 -15.99
N SER A 19 -8.17 9.64 -15.22
CA SER A 19 -9.47 10.22 -14.88
C SER A 19 -9.68 10.27 -13.35
N PRO A 20 -9.07 11.27 -12.68
CA PRO A 20 -9.14 11.36 -11.21
C PRO A 20 -10.55 11.46 -10.65
N GLU A 21 -11.41 12.23 -11.31
CA GLU A 21 -12.80 12.45 -10.88
C GLU A 21 -13.61 11.15 -10.93
N ASP A 22 -13.46 10.37 -12.00
CA ASP A 22 -14.14 9.08 -12.14
C ASP A 22 -13.67 8.08 -11.08
N ASN A 23 -12.35 8.03 -10.82
CA ASN A 23 -11.80 7.15 -9.78
C ASN A 23 -12.27 7.57 -8.38
N ILE A 24 -12.29 8.86 -8.06
CA ILE A 24 -12.80 9.39 -6.78
C ILE A 24 -14.26 8.96 -6.59
N CYS A 25 -15.12 9.25 -7.56
CA CYS A 25 -16.55 8.90 -7.53
C CYS A 25 -16.76 7.37 -7.38
N PHE A 26 -15.97 6.58 -8.13
CA PHE A 26 -16.03 5.13 -8.08
C PHE A 26 -15.66 4.57 -6.70
N PHE A 27 -14.52 4.98 -6.15
CA PHE A 27 -14.08 4.50 -4.84
C PHE A 27 -14.95 5.00 -3.70
N GLU A 28 -15.47 6.22 -3.76
CA GLU A 28 -16.44 6.71 -2.78
C GLU A 28 -17.67 5.80 -2.71
N LYS A 29 -18.25 5.47 -3.86
CA LYS A 29 -19.40 4.56 -3.95
C LYS A 29 -19.08 3.17 -3.39
N LYS A 30 -17.95 2.57 -3.82
CA LYS A 30 -17.56 1.21 -3.41
C LYS A 30 -17.29 1.12 -1.90
N ILE A 31 -16.56 2.10 -1.35
CA ILE A 31 -16.23 2.11 0.08
C ILE A 31 -17.48 2.41 0.92
N THR A 32 -18.31 3.37 0.52
CA THR A 32 -19.55 3.67 1.25
C THR A 32 -20.48 2.44 1.29
N GLN A 33 -20.60 1.72 0.18
CA GLN A 33 -21.38 0.48 0.12
C GLN A 33 -20.79 -0.61 1.02
N ALA A 34 -19.46 -0.83 0.95
CA ALA A 34 -18.80 -1.85 1.76
C ALA A 34 -18.83 -1.50 3.26
N HIS A 35 -18.68 -0.23 3.61
CA HIS A 35 -18.72 0.26 4.98
C HIS A 35 -20.11 0.05 5.62
N SER A 36 -21.20 0.25 4.87
CA SER A 36 -22.55 -0.02 5.36
C SER A 36 -22.78 -1.49 5.71
N GLN A 37 -22.02 -2.40 5.10
CA GLN A 37 -22.12 -3.85 5.34
C GLN A 37 -21.09 -4.35 6.38
N ASN A 38 -19.98 -3.63 6.57
CA ASN A 38 -18.84 -4.03 7.40
C ASN A 38 -18.30 -2.83 8.17
N SER A 39 -18.97 -2.47 9.27
CA SER A 39 -18.57 -1.33 10.11
C SER A 39 -17.28 -1.53 10.93
N GLN A 40 -16.65 -2.70 10.85
CA GLN A 40 -15.45 -3.04 11.63
C GLN A 40 -14.13 -2.89 10.85
N VAL A 41 -14.13 -2.20 9.71
CA VAL A 41 -12.90 -1.92 8.96
C VAL A 41 -12.13 -0.83 9.69
N ASP A 42 -10.85 -1.09 9.97
CA ASP A 42 -9.95 -0.13 10.59
C ASP A 42 -9.14 0.65 9.55
N LEU A 43 -8.82 0.00 8.42
CA LEU A 43 -7.98 0.56 7.36
C LEU A 43 -8.48 0.16 5.97
N TRP A 44 -8.87 1.14 5.16
CA TRP A 44 -9.16 1.00 3.74
C TRP A 44 -7.86 1.18 2.94
N VAL A 45 -7.52 0.21 2.10
CA VAL A 45 -6.28 0.25 1.31
C VAL A 45 -6.60 0.32 -0.17
N LEU A 46 -6.31 1.48 -0.77
CA LEU A 46 -6.38 1.76 -2.20
C LEU A 46 -5.08 1.32 -2.89
N PRO A 47 -5.08 0.98 -4.18
CA PRO A 47 -3.87 0.60 -4.90
C PRO A 47 -2.90 1.79 -5.13
N GLU A 48 -1.77 1.53 -5.80
CA GLU A 48 -0.85 2.56 -6.26
C GLU A 48 -1.51 3.47 -7.29
N MET A 49 -1.22 4.78 -7.22
CA MET A 49 -1.72 5.78 -8.17
C MET A 49 -3.23 5.63 -8.42
N TRP A 50 -3.97 5.37 -7.35
CA TRP A 50 -5.37 4.97 -7.40
C TRP A 50 -6.27 5.97 -8.11
N SER A 51 -5.91 7.26 -8.08
CA SER A 51 -6.70 8.31 -8.71
C SER A 51 -6.45 8.47 -10.22
N THR A 52 -5.30 7.96 -10.74
CA THR A 52 -4.89 8.23 -12.13
C THR A 52 -4.54 6.99 -12.94
N GLY A 53 -4.27 5.85 -12.28
CA GLY A 53 -3.46 4.79 -12.85
C GLY A 53 -1.99 5.20 -12.94
N PHE A 54 -1.12 4.27 -13.31
CA PHE A 54 0.33 4.47 -13.39
C PHE A 54 0.74 5.24 -14.66
N SER A 55 0.38 6.53 -14.70
CA SER A 55 0.63 7.44 -15.82
C SER A 55 1.79 8.39 -15.56
N MET A 56 2.54 8.68 -16.63
CA MET A 56 3.59 9.71 -16.65
C MET A 56 3.11 11.05 -17.21
N ASN A 57 1.88 11.11 -17.74
CA ASN A 57 1.39 12.28 -18.49
C ASN A 57 0.81 13.39 -17.60
N LEU A 58 0.27 13.02 -16.43
CA LEU A 58 -0.48 13.94 -15.56
C LEU A 58 0.38 14.79 -14.63
N VAL A 59 1.69 14.74 -14.78
CA VAL A 59 2.64 15.49 -13.92
C VAL A 59 2.38 16.99 -13.92
N LYS A 60 1.95 17.54 -15.05
CA LYS A 60 1.61 18.97 -15.17
C LYS A 60 0.45 19.39 -14.25
N ASN A 61 -0.41 18.44 -13.88
CA ASN A 61 -1.57 18.67 -13.04
C ASN A 61 -1.39 18.05 -11.63
N ALA A 62 -0.17 17.62 -11.30
CA ALA A 62 0.13 16.85 -10.08
C ALA A 62 -0.33 17.56 -8.81
N ARG A 63 -0.16 18.88 -8.74
CA ARG A 63 -0.60 19.70 -7.60
C ARG A 63 -2.11 19.58 -7.36
N THR A 64 -2.91 19.81 -8.39
CA THR A 64 -4.38 19.77 -8.28
C THR A 64 -4.88 18.35 -8.02
N ILE A 65 -4.37 17.37 -8.78
CA ILE A 65 -4.76 15.96 -8.64
C ILE A 65 -4.39 15.44 -7.25
N GLY A 66 -3.17 15.72 -6.80
CA GLY A 66 -2.69 15.28 -5.49
C GLY A 66 -3.50 15.89 -4.35
N ALA A 67 -3.78 17.20 -4.41
CA ALA A 67 -4.59 17.88 -3.42
C ALA A 67 -6.02 17.31 -3.35
N ASN A 68 -6.68 17.10 -4.51
CA ASN A 68 -8.02 16.53 -4.58
C ASN A 68 -8.05 15.09 -4.07
N SER A 69 -7.04 14.29 -4.44
CA SER A 69 -6.91 12.90 -3.98
C SER A 69 -6.74 12.81 -2.47
N LEU A 70 -5.89 13.66 -1.89
CA LEU A 70 -5.69 13.73 -0.45
C LEU A 70 -6.95 14.22 0.28
N SER A 71 -7.61 15.26 -0.25
CA SER A 71 -8.89 15.76 0.32
C SER A 71 -9.94 14.66 0.36
N PHE A 72 -10.09 13.90 -0.72
CA PHE A 72 -11.00 12.75 -0.76
C PHE A 72 -10.65 11.70 0.31
N MET A 73 -9.36 11.36 0.48
CA MET A 73 -8.94 10.39 1.49
C MET A 73 -9.25 10.90 2.91
N ILE A 74 -9.08 12.20 3.17
CA ILE A 74 -9.41 12.84 4.45
C ILE A 74 -10.92 12.77 4.71
N ASP A 75 -11.74 13.19 3.74
CA ASP A 75 -13.19 13.18 3.86
C ASP A 75 -13.72 11.75 4.10
N LEU A 76 -13.13 10.79 3.40
CA LEU A 76 -13.47 9.38 3.56
C LEU A 76 -13.10 8.84 4.94
N ALA A 77 -11.91 9.17 5.45
CA ALA A 77 -11.47 8.76 6.78
C ALA A 77 -12.37 9.32 7.88
N LEU A 78 -12.72 10.60 7.79
CA LEU A 78 -13.67 11.27 8.70
C LEU A 78 -15.06 10.65 8.63
N LYS A 79 -15.56 10.36 7.42
CA LYS A 79 -16.89 9.77 7.19
C LYS A 79 -17.01 8.34 7.70
N THR A 80 -15.97 7.53 7.48
CA THR A 80 -15.99 6.11 7.87
C THR A 80 -15.43 5.84 9.26
N GLN A 81 -14.82 6.84 9.90
CA GLN A 81 -14.08 6.70 11.17
C GLN A 81 -13.02 5.59 11.11
N SER A 82 -12.44 5.39 9.92
CA SER A 82 -11.40 4.39 9.61
C SER A 82 -10.22 5.09 8.95
N ALA A 83 -9.03 4.53 9.05
CA ALA A 83 -7.90 5.03 8.28
C ALA A 83 -8.05 4.71 6.79
N VAL A 84 -7.42 5.52 5.93
CA VAL A 84 -7.39 5.32 4.48
C VAL A 84 -5.94 5.41 3.99
N ALA A 85 -5.50 4.42 3.22
CA ALA A 85 -4.15 4.38 2.67
C ALA A 85 -4.15 4.12 1.17
N GLY A 86 -3.14 4.63 0.47
CA GLY A 86 -2.94 4.44 -0.97
C GLY A 86 -1.97 5.47 -1.53
N SER A 87 -1.48 5.29 -2.76
CA SER A 87 -0.59 6.28 -3.35
C SER A 87 -1.23 7.05 -4.51
N THR A 88 -0.78 8.28 -4.69
CA THR A 88 -1.22 9.17 -5.77
C THR A 88 -0.05 10.02 -6.27
N VAL A 89 -0.22 10.66 -7.42
CA VAL A 89 0.67 11.72 -7.87
C VAL A 89 0.55 12.92 -6.92
N PHE A 90 1.68 13.45 -6.46
CA PHE A 90 1.68 14.59 -5.54
C PHE A 90 2.84 15.54 -5.86
N GLU A 91 2.57 16.84 -5.87
CA GLU A 91 3.58 17.88 -6.06
C GLU A 91 3.87 18.60 -4.75
N GLU A 92 5.14 18.66 -4.38
CA GLU A 92 5.65 19.45 -3.26
C GLU A 92 6.97 20.11 -3.68
N ASP A 93 7.14 21.39 -3.41
CA ASP A 93 8.32 22.18 -3.75
C ASP A 93 8.75 22.04 -5.22
N SER A 94 7.79 22.08 -6.13
CA SER A 94 7.98 21.90 -7.59
C SER A 94 8.58 20.54 -7.98
N LYS A 95 8.54 19.56 -7.09
CA LYS A 95 8.93 18.18 -7.34
C LYS A 95 7.69 17.30 -7.30
N VAL A 96 7.65 16.30 -8.17
CA VAL A 96 6.51 15.39 -8.25
C VAL A 96 6.91 14.01 -7.73
N PHE A 97 6.05 13.43 -6.92
CA PHE A 97 6.27 12.16 -6.24
C PHE A 97 5.12 11.19 -6.52
N ASN A 98 5.41 9.90 -6.53
CA ASN A 98 4.46 8.85 -6.28
C ASN A 98 4.39 8.70 -4.75
N ARG A 99 3.45 9.40 -4.14
CA ARG A 99 3.35 9.55 -2.68
C ARG A 99 2.25 8.66 -2.12
N PHE A 100 2.64 7.77 -1.23
CA PHE A 100 1.72 7.02 -0.40
C PHE A 100 1.27 7.89 0.77
N PHE A 101 -0.03 8.00 0.97
CA PHE A 101 -0.64 8.63 2.13
C PHE A 101 -1.24 7.56 3.04
N PHE A 102 -1.11 7.79 4.34
CA PHE A 102 -1.87 7.13 5.38
C PHE A 102 -2.64 8.21 6.12
N VAL A 103 -3.94 8.27 5.89
CA VAL A 103 -4.83 9.23 6.52
C VAL A 103 -5.50 8.57 7.71
N PHE A 104 -5.35 9.15 8.90
CA PHE A 104 -5.95 8.66 10.13
C PHE A 104 -7.45 8.99 10.22
N PRO A 105 -8.22 8.30 11.11
CA PRO A 105 -9.66 8.55 11.28
C PRO A 105 -10.04 9.99 11.68
N ASP A 106 -9.09 10.76 12.22
CA ASP A 106 -9.27 12.17 12.58
C ASP A 106 -8.92 13.15 11.45
N GLY A 107 -8.55 12.63 10.27
CA GLY A 107 -8.17 13.41 9.10
C GLY A 107 -6.71 13.87 9.08
N THR A 108 -5.93 13.64 10.13
CA THR A 108 -4.47 13.84 10.07
C THR A 108 -3.82 12.78 9.18
N TYR A 109 -2.61 13.04 8.68
CA TYR A 109 -1.95 12.08 7.80
C TYR A 109 -0.45 12.03 7.97
N GLU A 110 0.11 10.87 7.62
CA GLU A 110 1.53 10.64 7.38
C GLU A 110 1.72 10.19 5.93
N TYR A 111 2.95 10.29 5.40
CA TYR A 111 3.22 9.92 4.03
C TYR A 111 4.58 9.21 3.86
N TYR A 112 4.70 8.53 2.72
CA TYR A 112 5.92 7.93 2.24
C TYR A 112 6.06 8.19 0.74
N ASP A 113 7.19 8.73 0.32
CA ASP A 113 7.53 8.89 -1.10
C ASP A 113 8.23 7.62 -1.62
N LYS A 114 7.72 7.07 -2.69
CA LYS A 114 8.27 5.86 -3.33
C LYS A 114 9.77 5.98 -3.51
N ARG A 115 10.52 5.05 -2.91
CA ARG A 115 11.98 5.04 -2.98
C ARG A 115 12.49 4.61 -4.34
N HIS A 116 11.93 3.54 -4.91
CA HIS A 116 12.40 2.96 -6.15
C HIS A 116 11.43 3.25 -7.28
N THR A 117 11.73 4.31 -8.03
CA THR A 117 10.98 4.63 -9.26
C THR A 117 11.27 3.62 -10.36
N PHE A 118 10.24 3.18 -11.08
CA PHE A 118 10.35 2.15 -12.13
C PHE A 118 10.94 2.74 -13.41
N SER A 119 12.26 2.66 -13.55
CA SER A 119 13.02 3.28 -14.65
C SER A 119 12.63 2.73 -16.03
N MET A 120 12.27 1.45 -16.13
CA MET A 120 11.86 0.84 -17.41
C MET A 120 10.60 1.48 -18.01
N ALA A 121 9.69 2.02 -17.18
CA ALA A 121 8.52 2.77 -17.63
C ALA A 121 8.77 4.29 -17.68
N GLY A 122 9.99 4.75 -17.44
CA GLY A 122 10.33 6.17 -17.45
C GLY A 122 9.92 6.92 -16.18
N GLU A 123 9.44 6.25 -15.14
CA GLU A 123 9.01 6.89 -13.89
C GLU A 123 10.12 7.77 -13.30
N SER A 124 11.37 7.32 -13.32
CA SER A 124 12.52 8.08 -12.81
C SER A 124 12.86 9.36 -13.57
N LYS A 125 12.27 9.58 -14.75
CA LYS A 125 12.43 10.82 -15.51
C LYS A 125 11.42 11.89 -15.10
N VAL A 126 10.37 11.49 -14.39
CA VAL A 126 9.17 12.29 -14.11
C VAL A 126 8.98 12.47 -12.61
N TYR A 127 9.14 11.40 -11.84
CA TYR A 127 8.94 11.38 -10.40
C TYR A 127 10.26 11.38 -9.64
N GLN A 128 10.31 12.14 -8.56
CA GLN A 128 11.43 12.13 -7.62
C GLN A 128 11.37 10.89 -6.72
N LYS A 129 12.54 10.41 -6.32
CA LYS A 129 12.68 9.31 -5.36
C LYS A 129 12.51 9.83 -3.93
N GLY A 130 11.81 9.08 -3.10
CA GLY A 130 11.86 9.23 -1.66
C GLY A 130 13.24 8.87 -1.10
N THR A 131 13.59 9.42 0.05
CA THR A 131 14.89 9.22 0.69
C THR A 131 14.79 8.69 2.12
N THR A 132 13.60 8.68 2.69
CA THR A 132 13.35 8.37 4.11
C THR A 132 12.39 7.20 4.26
N HIS A 133 12.61 6.42 5.31
CA HIS A 133 11.62 5.46 5.78
C HIS A 133 10.50 6.20 6.53
N SER A 134 9.28 5.72 6.41
CA SER A 134 8.14 6.16 7.21
C SER A 134 7.61 4.95 7.98
N ILE A 135 7.54 5.05 9.29
CA ILE A 135 6.98 3.99 10.16
C ILE A 135 5.77 4.56 10.88
N ILE A 136 4.60 4.20 10.38
CA ILE A 136 3.31 4.73 10.82
C ILE A 136 2.81 3.92 12.03
N GLN A 137 2.35 4.61 13.06
CA GLN A 137 1.79 3.97 14.25
C GLN A 137 0.26 4.05 14.22
N PHE A 138 -0.40 2.89 14.10
CA PHE A 138 -1.85 2.85 14.09
C PHE A 138 -2.38 1.62 14.84
N LYS A 139 -3.31 1.83 15.78
CA LYS A 139 -3.93 0.78 16.59
C LYS A 139 -2.93 -0.21 17.20
N GLY A 140 -1.79 0.29 17.66
CA GLY A 140 -0.73 -0.51 18.25
C GLY A 140 0.17 -1.26 17.27
N PHE A 141 -0.08 -1.18 15.95
CA PHE A 141 0.80 -1.69 14.89
C PHE A 141 1.78 -0.62 14.44
N LYS A 142 3.00 -1.05 14.14
CA LYS A 142 3.98 -0.30 13.35
C LYS A 142 3.85 -0.74 11.90
N ILE A 143 3.41 0.14 11.03
CA ILE A 143 3.17 -0.12 9.61
C ILE A 143 4.28 0.52 8.79
N PHE A 144 4.90 -0.24 7.90
CA PHE A 144 5.89 0.25 6.96
C PHE A 144 5.28 0.25 5.55
N PRO A 145 4.86 1.43 5.03
CA PRO A 145 4.32 1.55 3.69
C PRO A 145 5.41 1.42 2.64
N GLN A 146 5.07 0.79 1.53
CA GLN A 146 5.92 0.59 0.37
C GLN A 146 5.09 0.71 -0.92
N VAL A 147 5.72 1.10 -2.02
CA VAL A 147 5.01 1.28 -3.28
C VAL A 147 5.62 0.41 -4.38
N CYS A 148 4.86 -0.58 -4.83
CA CYS A 148 5.04 -1.37 -6.04
C CYS A 148 6.49 -1.87 -6.24
N TYR A 149 7.30 -1.16 -7.01
CA TYR A 149 8.66 -1.56 -7.37
C TYR A 149 9.59 -1.69 -6.15
N ASP A 150 9.29 -1.04 -5.02
CA ASP A 150 10.00 -1.21 -3.75
C ASP A 150 10.06 -2.67 -3.31
N LEU A 151 9.05 -3.48 -3.71
CA LEU A 151 9.00 -4.91 -3.41
C LEU A 151 10.24 -5.69 -3.90
N ARG A 152 10.91 -5.22 -4.95
CA ARG A 152 12.11 -5.87 -5.50
C ARG A 152 13.39 -5.61 -4.71
N PHE A 153 13.34 -4.71 -3.72
CA PHE A 153 14.53 -4.25 -3.00
C PHE A 153 14.51 -4.64 -1.52
N PRO A 154 14.95 -5.86 -1.18
CA PRO A 154 14.86 -6.40 0.18
C PRO A 154 15.64 -5.56 1.21
N SER A 155 16.76 -4.96 0.80
CA SER A 155 17.56 -4.13 1.71
C SER A 155 16.81 -2.90 2.21
N TRP A 156 15.94 -2.30 1.36
CA TRP A 156 15.12 -1.15 1.75
C TRP A 156 14.03 -1.54 2.73
N SER A 157 13.39 -2.69 2.52
CA SER A 157 12.29 -3.18 3.34
C SER A 157 12.74 -4.04 4.53
N ARG A 158 14.06 -4.22 4.75
CA ARG A 158 14.55 -5.04 5.87
C ARG A 158 14.04 -4.50 7.21
N ASN A 159 13.55 -5.41 8.06
CA ASN A 159 12.99 -5.03 9.36
C ASN A 159 14.07 -4.60 10.35
N THR A 160 14.49 -3.35 10.22
CA THR A 160 15.43 -2.67 11.13
C THR A 160 14.70 -1.73 12.13
N HIS A 161 13.40 -1.56 11.97
CA HIS A 161 12.56 -0.66 12.76
C HIS A 161 11.55 -1.39 13.67
N ASP A 162 11.62 -2.73 13.71
CA ASP A 162 10.69 -3.59 14.44
C ASP A 162 9.23 -3.33 14.06
N TYR A 163 8.98 -3.12 12.75
CA TYR A 163 7.63 -2.95 12.23
C TYR A 163 6.86 -4.29 12.24
N ASP A 164 5.53 -4.19 12.32
CA ASP A 164 4.63 -5.34 12.41
C ASP A 164 4.02 -5.70 11.07
N LEU A 165 3.84 -4.72 10.20
CA LEU A 165 3.19 -4.85 8.90
C LEU A 165 4.01 -4.14 7.81
N LEU A 166 4.37 -4.87 6.75
CA LEU A 166 4.74 -4.31 5.45
C LEU A 166 3.46 -4.17 4.62
N LEU A 167 3.17 -2.94 4.15
CA LEU A 167 1.99 -2.65 3.35
C LEU A 167 2.41 -2.14 1.97
N TYR A 168 2.18 -2.96 0.94
CA TYR A 168 2.48 -2.63 -0.47
C TYR A 168 1.21 -2.24 -1.22
N VAL A 169 1.27 -1.15 -1.97
CA VAL A 169 0.26 -0.78 -2.97
C VAL A 169 0.88 -0.78 -4.36
N ALA A 170 0.17 -1.28 -5.39
CA ALA A 170 0.79 -1.52 -6.69
C ALA A 170 -0.14 -1.34 -7.90
N ASN A 171 0.52 -1.06 -9.06
CA ASN A 171 0.08 -1.37 -10.41
C ASN A 171 1.05 -2.43 -10.97
N TRP A 172 0.86 -3.70 -10.59
CA TRP A 172 1.77 -4.79 -10.93
C TRP A 172 1.20 -5.65 -12.04
N PRO A 173 1.76 -5.62 -13.26
CA PRO A 173 1.15 -6.25 -14.43
C PRO A 173 1.41 -7.75 -14.54
N ALA A 174 0.54 -8.42 -15.28
CA ALA A 174 0.51 -9.86 -15.48
C ALA A 174 1.85 -10.52 -15.89
N PRO A 175 2.66 -9.94 -16.81
CA PRO A 175 3.94 -10.58 -17.18
C PRO A 175 4.95 -10.74 -16.04
N ARG A 176 4.74 -10.03 -14.92
CA ARG A 176 5.62 -10.06 -13.75
C ARG A 176 4.92 -10.54 -12.48
N ILE A 177 3.70 -11.08 -12.60
CA ILE A 177 2.86 -11.41 -11.43
C ILE A 177 3.49 -12.48 -10.55
N HIS A 178 4.18 -13.46 -11.12
CA HIS A 178 4.90 -14.46 -10.33
C HIS A 178 5.91 -13.85 -9.34
N ALA A 179 6.57 -12.75 -9.74
CA ALA A 179 7.49 -12.06 -8.84
C ALA A 179 6.73 -11.35 -7.71
N TRP A 180 5.54 -10.78 -7.97
CA TRP A 180 4.67 -10.20 -6.95
C TRP A 180 4.28 -11.24 -5.90
N ASP A 181 3.71 -12.35 -6.33
CA ASP A 181 3.24 -13.44 -5.46
C ASP A 181 4.38 -14.01 -4.60
N THR A 182 5.53 -14.26 -5.22
CA THR A 182 6.70 -14.83 -4.53
C THR A 182 7.31 -13.85 -3.54
N LEU A 183 7.50 -12.59 -3.95
CA LEU A 183 8.22 -11.62 -3.13
C LEU A 183 7.39 -11.11 -1.94
N LEU A 184 6.07 -10.96 -2.06
CA LEU A 184 5.23 -10.61 -0.89
C LEU A 184 5.39 -11.65 0.21
N LYS A 185 5.32 -12.93 -0.14
CA LYS A 185 5.53 -14.03 0.82
C LYS A 185 6.96 -14.00 1.40
N ALA A 186 7.97 -13.81 0.58
CA ALA A 186 9.36 -13.71 1.03
C ALA A 186 9.57 -12.56 2.00
N ARG A 187 8.97 -11.37 1.74
CA ARG A 187 9.05 -10.21 2.63
C ARG A 187 8.42 -10.47 3.99
N ALA A 188 7.32 -11.21 4.06
CA ALA A 188 6.73 -11.62 5.34
C ALA A 188 7.69 -12.48 6.16
N ILE A 189 8.25 -13.52 5.53
CA ILE A 189 9.13 -14.52 6.18
C ILE A 189 10.42 -13.89 6.67
N GLU A 190 11.17 -13.23 5.80
CA GLU A 190 12.49 -12.69 6.13
C GLU A 190 12.46 -11.56 7.17
N ASN A 191 11.32 -10.88 7.28
CA ASN A 191 11.11 -9.75 8.18
C ASN A 191 10.33 -10.10 9.44
N MET A 192 9.90 -11.35 9.59
CA MET A 192 9.07 -11.80 10.72
C MET A 192 7.93 -10.79 10.97
N SER A 193 7.18 -10.44 9.92
CA SER A 193 6.10 -9.46 9.95
C SER A 193 4.93 -9.92 9.09
N PHE A 194 3.76 -9.34 9.29
CA PHE A 194 2.73 -9.42 8.27
C PHE A 194 3.21 -8.72 7.00
N CYS A 195 2.80 -9.24 5.84
CA CYS A 195 2.99 -8.57 4.56
C CYS A 195 1.67 -8.56 3.79
N VAL A 196 1.20 -7.36 3.45
CA VAL A 196 -0.04 -7.15 2.70
C VAL A 196 0.30 -6.41 1.41
N GLY A 197 -0.20 -6.92 0.29
CA GLY A 197 -0.08 -6.29 -1.01
C GLY A 197 -1.44 -6.04 -1.64
N VAL A 198 -1.68 -4.81 -2.09
CA VAL A 198 -2.88 -4.42 -2.83
C VAL A 198 -2.50 -4.04 -4.25
N ASN A 199 -3.05 -4.79 -5.22
CA ASN A 199 -2.84 -4.54 -6.63
C ASN A 199 -4.16 -4.20 -7.32
N ARG A 200 -4.09 -3.46 -8.43
CA ARG A 200 -5.28 -3.18 -9.25
C ARG A 200 -5.65 -4.34 -10.16
N LEU A 201 -6.84 -4.25 -10.76
CA LEU A 201 -7.30 -5.08 -11.87
C LEU A 201 -7.39 -4.30 -13.18
N GLY A 202 -7.63 -5.03 -14.26
CA GLY A 202 -8.03 -4.52 -15.57
C GLY A 202 -6.88 -4.24 -16.52
N LEU A 203 -7.22 -3.69 -17.68
CA LEU A 203 -6.30 -3.32 -18.75
C LEU A 203 -6.05 -1.82 -18.73
N ASP A 204 -4.81 -1.40 -18.99
CA ASP A 204 -4.53 0.02 -19.25
C ASP A 204 -4.48 0.31 -20.77
N PRO A 205 -4.53 1.57 -21.19
CA PRO A 205 -4.47 1.94 -22.60
C PRO A 205 -3.15 1.58 -23.30
N ASN A 206 -2.10 1.24 -22.54
CA ASN A 206 -0.81 0.79 -23.09
C ASN A 206 -0.80 -0.73 -23.34
N GLY A 207 -1.91 -1.43 -23.08
CA GLY A 207 -2.04 -2.86 -23.27
C GLY A 207 -1.49 -3.72 -22.13
N HIS A 208 -1.22 -3.12 -20.96
CA HIS A 208 -0.82 -3.91 -19.80
C HIS A 208 -2.05 -4.43 -19.06
N GLU A 209 -2.11 -5.73 -18.88
CA GLU A 209 -3.10 -6.40 -18.05
C GLU A 209 -2.63 -6.44 -16.60
N TYR A 210 -3.54 -6.18 -15.68
CA TYR A 210 -3.34 -6.24 -14.23
C TYR A 210 -4.27 -7.30 -13.64
N PRO A 211 -3.74 -8.41 -13.12
CA PRO A 211 -4.55 -9.56 -12.72
C PRO A 211 -5.04 -9.50 -11.27
N GLY A 212 -4.79 -8.39 -10.54
CA GLY A 212 -5.03 -8.33 -9.12
C GLY A 212 -3.95 -9.06 -8.34
N HIS A 213 -4.28 -10.19 -7.72
CA HIS A 213 -3.42 -10.93 -6.80
C HIS A 213 -3.09 -10.12 -5.53
N SER A 214 -4.08 -9.35 -5.05
CA SER A 214 -3.96 -8.78 -3.71
C SER A 214 -3.93 -9.91 -2.69
N ALA A 215 -2.98 -9.80 -1.75
CA ALA A 215 -2.71 -10.89 -0.83
C ALA A 215 -2.27 -10.39 0.55
N ALA A 216 -2.42 -11.25 1.56
CA ALA A 216 -1.90 -11.05 2.91
C ALA A 216 -1.25 -12.34 3.40
N TYR A 217 -0.08 -12.19 3.99
CA TYR A 217 0.72 -13.29 4.55
C TYR A 217 1.07 -13.00 6.01
N ASP A 218 1.07 -14.07 6.84
CA ASP A 218 1.62 -13.99 8.18
C ASP A 218 3.16 -14.05 8.18
N CYS A 219 3.78 -13.92 9.33
CA CYS A 219 5.24 -13.89 9.47
C CYS A 219 5.95 -15.21 9.11
N PHE A 220 5.21 -16.29 8.88
CA PHE A 220 5.72 -17.56 8.36
C PHE A 220 5.46 -17.74 6.86
N GLY A 221 4.87 -16.75 6.20
CA GLY A 221 4.49 -16.82 4.80
C GLY A 221 3.23 -17.64 4.54
N LYS A 222 2.45 -17.95 5.59
CA LYS A 222 1.14 -18.57 5.42
C LYS A 222 0.18 -17.56 4.84
N GLU A 223 -0.53 -17.97 3.80
CA GLU A 223 -1.55 -17.15 3.17
C GLU A 223 -2.74 -16.94 4.11
N MET A 224 -3.06 -15.68 4.37
CA MET A 224 -4.23 -15.26 5.14
C MET A 224 -5.35 -14.79 4.21
N LEU A 225 -4.98 -14.26 3.05
CA LEU A 225 -5.86 -13.81 1.99
C LEU A 225 -5.13 -13.87 0.66
N PHE A 226 -5.84 -14.28 -0.38
CA PHE A 226 -5.46 -14.12 -1.79
C PHE A 226 -6.72 -13.88 -2.62
N SER A 227 -6.65 -12.95 -3.56
CA SER A 227 -7.74 -12.72 -4.50
C SER A 227 -7.25 -12.26 -5.87
N ASN A 228 -7.82 -12.84 -6.92
CA ASN A 228 -7.74 -12.39 -8.31
C ASN A 228 -9.08 -11.83 -8.81
N GLN A 229 -10.05 -11.63 -7.90
CA GLN A 229 -11.39 -11.15 -8.24
C GLN A 229 -11.52 -9.66 -7.93
N GLU A 230 -12.40 -8.98 -8.67
CA GLU A 230 -12.80 -7.61 -8.36
C GLU A 230 -13.55 -7.56 -7.04
N GLY A 231 -13.21 -6.62 -6.17
CA GLY A 231 -13.95 -6.44 -4.94
C GLY A 231 -13.18 -5.78 -3.80
N VAL A 232 -13.86 -5.77 -2.66
CA VAL A 232 -13.30 -5.39 -1.36
C VAL A 232 -13.01 -6.67 -0.59
N HIS A 233 -11.75 -6.92 -0.28
CA HIS A 233 -11.29 -8.15 0.36
C HIS A 233 -10.87 -7.84 1.80
N LEU A 234 -11.46 -8.55 2.76
CA LEU A 234 -11.26 -8.30 4.19
C LEU A 234 -10.22 -9.26 4.78
N VAL A 235 -9.32 -8.73 5.57
CA VAL A 235 -8.35 -9.52 6.33
C VAL A 235 -8.12 -8.91 7.70
N SER A 236 -8.03 -9.76 8.74
CA SER A 236 -7.76 -9.35 10.12
C SER A 236 -6.36 -9.82 10.53
N LEU A 237 -5.54 -8.89 10.99
CA LEU A 237 -4.20 -9.16 11.50
C LEU A 237 -4.24 -9.16 13.03
N ASN A 238 -3.70 -10.22 13.66
CA ASN A 238 -3.64 -10.34 15.11
C ASN A 238 -2.21 -10.09 15.59
N LYS A 239 -1.97 -8.96 16.26
CA LYS A 239 -0.65 -8.59 16.76
C LYS A 239 -0.11 -9.58 17.79
N GLU A 240 -0.95 -10.09 18.67
CA GLU A 240 -0.54 -11.05 19.69
C GLU A 240 0.07 -12.31 19.06
N SER A 241 -0.52 -12.81 17.96
CA SER A 241 0.02 -13.96 17.23
C SER A 241 1.42 -13.69 16.66
N LEU A 242 1.67 -12.47 16.17
CA LEU A 242 2.98 -12.04 15.68
C LEU A 242 3.99 -11.94 16.83
N GLU A 243 3.60 -11.37 17.96
CA GLU A 243 4.46 -11.24 19.13
C GLU A 243 4.86 -12.61 19.69
N ILE A 244 3.92 -13.55 19.79
CA ILE A 244 4.19 -14.94 20.18
C ILE A 244 5.15 -15.60 19.18
N ALA A 245 4.95 -15.42 17.88
CA ALA A 245 5.84 -15.96 16.86
C ALA A 245 7.27 -15.42 17.01
N ARG A 246 7.43 -14.11 17.23
CA ARG A 246 8.74 -13.47 17.44
C ARG A 246 9.44 -13.88 18.73
N VAL A 247 8.69 -14.20 19.79
CA VAL A 247 9.25 -14.75 21.04
C VAL A 247 9.75 -16.16 20.81
N ASN A 248 8.97 -17.01 20.13
CA ASN A 248 9.34 -18.40 19.87
C ASN A 248 10.45 -18.56 18.83
N PHE A 249 10.50 -17.64 17.86
CA PHE A 249 11.46 -17.63 16.75
C PHE A 249 12.11 -16.24 16.61
N PRO A 250 13.10 -15.92 17.46
CA PRO A 250 13.65 -14.57 17.55
C PRO A 250 14.66 -14.24 16.43
N PHE A 251 14.39 -14.63 15.17
CA PHE A 251 15.30 -14.50 14.02
C PHE A 251 15.74 -13.05 13.76
N LEU A 252 14.94 -12.05 14.14
CA LEU A 252 15.32 -10.65 14.00
C LEU A 252 16.47 -10.22 14.92
N LYS A 253 16.83 -11.00 15.94
CA LYS A 253 17.99 -10.74 16.78
C LYS A 253 19.31 -11.00 16.05
N ASP A 254 19.29 -11.89 15.06
CA ASP A 254 20.46 -12.29 14.29
C ASP A 254 20.61 -11.47 13.00
N ARG A 255 19.78 -10.42 12.81
CA ARG A 255 19.81 -9.58 11.61
C ARG A 255 21.08 -8.75 11.53
N ASP A 256 21.64 -8.65 10.34
CA ASP A 256 22.74 -7.75 10.05
C ASP A 256 22.33 -6.28 10.19
N THR A 257 23.31 -5.46 10.58
CA THR A 257 23.22 -3.99 10.53
C THR A 257 23.97 -3.48 9.32
N TYR A 258 23.34 -2.62 8.53
CA TYR A 258 23.97 -2.00 7.36
C TYR A 258 23.39 -0.60 7.12
N ASN A 259 24.16 0.23 6.41
CA ASN A 259 23.70 1.53 5.95
C ASN A 259 23.49 1.48 4.44
N LEU A 260 22.34 1.94 3.97
CA LEU A 260 22.08 2.12 2.55
C LEU A 260 22.72 3.42 2.10
N ILE A 261 23.61 3.32 1.12
CA ILE A 261 24.29 4.45 0.50
C ILE A 261 23.68 4.63 -0.90
N GLY A 262 23.09 5.82 -1.18
CA GLY A 262 22.52 6.11 -2.50
C GLY A 262 21.36 7.05 -2.50
#